data_b8b825005db19a2d330d1239b1a1dbbf
#
_entry.id   b8b825005db19a2d330d1239b1a1dbbf
#
_cell.length_a   1.000
_cell.length_b   1.000
_cell.length_c   1.000
_cell.angle_alpha   90.00
_cell.angle_beta   90.00
_cell.angle_gamma   90.00
#
_symmetry.space_group_name_H-M   'P 1'
#
loop_
_entity.id
_entity.type
_entity.pdbx_description
1 polymer ?
#
loop_
_entity_poly.entity_id
_entity_poly.type
_entity_poly.pdbx_seq_one_letter_code
_entity_poly.pdbx_strand_id
1 'polypeptide(L)'
;QESRGLGDVYKRQITRTILATALMVLASGIIGYLVTKQEMWHRKLWYRLLVVTMYFNAGIIPWYLNMAMLGLTNNYMAYIVPAIVAPYNIILVKTYIESIPAEMEESAFIDGAGYAVIFRKIIWPLSKPILATITIFGAVGNWNSFTDSLMLMQSKPQLQTLQHLSLIH
;
A
#
# COMPACT_ATOMS: atom_id res chain seq x y z
N GLN A 1 -20.98 -11.13 26.79
CA GLN A 1 -19.92 -11.74 25.94
C GLN A 1 -19.82 -11.09 24.56
N GLU A 2 -20.91 -10.65 23.96
CA GLU A 2 -20.99 -10.01 22.65
C GLU A 2 -20.22 -8.67 22.58
N SER A 3 -20.31 -7.85 23.61
CA SER A 3 -19.62 -6.55 23.64
C SER A 3 -18.09 -6.66 23.70
N ARG A 4 -17.54 -7.73 24.28
CA ARG A 4 -16.10 -8.01 24.25
C ARG A 4 -15.63 -8.43 22.86
N GLY A 5 -16.44 -9.22 22.15
CA GLY A 5 -16.12 -9.64 20.77
C GLY A 5 -16.08 -8.47 19.79
N LEU A 6 -17.03 -7.55 19.85
CA LEU A 6 -17.08 -6.35 19.02
C LEU A 6 -15.88 -5.41 19.29
N GLY A 7 -15.49 -5.24 20.54
CA GLY A 7 -14.31 -4.45 20.90
C GLY A 7 -13.01 -5.00 20.32
N ASP A 8 -12.85 -6.31 20.29
CA ASP A 8 -11.67 -6.96 19.71
C ASP A 8 -11.65 -6.89 18.18
N VAL A 9 -12.81 -7.02 17.53
CA VAL A 9 -12.95 -6.83 16.08
C VAL A 9 -12.59 -5.40 15.69
N TYR A 10 -13.08 -4.42 16.45
CA TYR A 10 -12.81 -3.00 16.24
C TYR A 10 -11.31 -2.66 16.38
N LYS A 11 -10.65 -3.16 17.43
CA LYS A 11 -9.20 -3.01 17.61
C LYS A 11 -8.41 -3.58 16.45
N ARG A 12 -8.76 -4.77 15.98
CA ARG A 12 -8.10 -5.41 14.83
C ARG A 12 -8.31 -4.62 13.55
N GLN A 13 -9.50 -4.08 13.33
CA GLN A 13 -9.80 -3.24 12.17
C GLN A 13 -8.93 -1.98 12.16
N ILE A 14 -8.81 -1.30 13.30
CA ILE A 14 -7.94 -0.13 13.44
C ILE A 14 -6.48 -0.50 13.19
N THR A 15 -5.99 -1.55 13.85
CA THR A 15 -4.59 -1.99 13.73
C THR A 15 -4.27 -2.38 12.28
N ARG A 16 -5.16 -3.13 11.62
CA ARG A 16 -5.05 -3.49 10.22
C ARG A 16 -4.95 -2.24 9.33
N THR A 17 -5.90 -1.32 9.48
CA THR A 17 -5.96 -0.11 8.66
C THR A 17 -4.70 0.74 8.81
N ILE A 18 -4.26 0.97 10.04
CA ILE A 18 -3.05 1.74 10.32
C ILE A 18 -1.82 1.06 9.73
N LEU A 19 -1.63 -0.23 10.02
CA LEU A 19 -0.43 -0.96 9.61
C LEU A 19 -0.35 -1.12 8.10
N ALA A 20 -1.44 -1.56 7.45
CA ALA A 20 -1.49 -1.71 6.00
C ALA A 20 -1.29 -0.37 5.27
N THR A 21 -1.95 0.70 5.75
CA THR A 21 -1.80 2.03 5.15
C THR A 21 -0.39 2.58 5.34
N ALA A 22 0.21 2.45 6.53
CA ALA A 22 1.58 2.90 6.78
C ALA A 22 2.59 2.19 5.86
N LEU A 23 2.50 0.87 5.76
CA LEU A 23 3.37 0.08 4.87
C LEU A 23 3.17 0.44 3.39
N MET A 24 1.92 0.64 2.96
CA MET A 24 1.60 1.06 1.61
C MET A 24 2.18 2.44 1.28
N VAL A 25 2.08 3.40 2.19
CA VAL A 25 2.63 4.76 2.01
C VAL A 25 4.16 4.72 1.92
N LEU A 26 4.81 3.97 2.80
CA LEU A 26 6.26 3.77 2.76
C LEU A 26 6.71 3.10 1.46
N ALA A 27 6.07 2.02 1.06
CA ALA A 27 6.38 1.30 -0.17
C ALA A 27 6.15 2.20 -1.41
N SER A 28 5.01 2.89 -1.47
CA SER A 28 4.69 3.80 -2.58
C SER A 28 5.68 4.97 -2.67
N GLY A 29 6.10 5.52 -1.54
CA GLY A 29 7.11 6.59 -1.48
C GLY A 29 8.47 6.12 -1.99
N ILE A 30 8.96 4.98 -1.50
CA ILE A 30 10.25 4.43 -1.89
C ILE A 30 10.25 4.01 -3.36
N ILE A 31 9.27 3.22 -3.78
CA ILE A 31 9.19 2.72 -5.17
C ILE A 31 8.94 3.88 -6.14
N GLY A 32 8.06 4.82 -5.78
CA GLY A 32 7.80 6.02 -6.57
C GLY A 32 9.07 6.83 -6.81
N TYR A 33 9.89 7.04 -5.77
CA TYR A 33 11.18 7.71 -5.89
C TYR A 33 12.18 6.93 -6.75
N LEU A 34 12.33 5.64 -6.52
CA LEU A 34 13.26 4.80 -7.30
C LEU A 34 12.94 4.82 -8.79
N VAL A 35 11.68 4.75 -9.17
CA VAL A 35 11.24 4.76 -10.58
C VAL A 35 11.48 6.11 -11.25
N THR A 36 11.70 7.20 -10.50
CA THR A 36 12.09 8.50 -11.08
C THR A 36 13.57 8.52 -11.49
N LYS A 37 14.44 7.68 -10.92
CA LYS A 37 15.89 7.73 -11.13
C LYS A 37 16.30 7.09 -12.45
N GLN A 38 17.14 7.80 -13.20
CA GLN A 38 17.61 7.33 -14.53
C GLN A 38 18.61 6.20 -14.41
N GLU A 39 19.38 6.16 -13.32
CA GLU A 39 20.38 5.13 -13.03
C GLU A 39 19.76 3.79 -12.62
N MET A 40 18.46 3.76 -12.34
CA MET A 40 17.79 2.51 -11.97
C MET A 40 17.80 1.52 -13.13
N TRP A 41 18.32 0.32 -12.85
CA TRP A 41 18.38 -0.79 -13.81
C TRP A 41 16.99 -1.09 -14.38
N HIS A 42 16.86 -1.05 -15.70
CA HIS A 42 15.61 -1.30 -16.42
C HIS A 42 14.39 -0.48 -15.95
N ARG A 43 14.61 0.79 -15.54
CA ARG A 43 13.55 1.72 -15.08
C ARG A 43 12.29 1.69 -15.96
N LYS A 44 12.45 1.75 -17.28
CA LYS A 44 11.32 1.74 -18.23
C LYS A 44 10.50 0.44 -18.16
N LEU A 45 11.17 -0.69 -17.92
CA LEU A 45 10.50 -1.98 -17.76
C LEU A 45 9.69 -2.02 -16.47
N TRP A 46 10.28 -1.61 -15.36
CA TRP A 46 9.58 -1.55 -14.07
C TRP A 46 8.36 -0.63 -14.10
N TYR A 47 8.51 0.54 -14.73
CA TYR A 47 7.37 1.46 -14.90
C TYR A 47 6.27 0.85 -15.77
N ARG A 48 6.63 0.22 -16.89
CA ARG A 48 5.65 -0.47 -17.75
C ARG A 48 4.94 -1.60 -17.02
N LEU A 49 5.66 -2.39 -16.23
CA LEU A 49 5.07 -3.44 -15.41
C LEU A 49 4.05 -2.87 -14.41
N LEU A 50 4.39 -1.79 -13.71
CA LEU A 50 3.45 -1.12 -12.80
C LEU A 50 2.19 -0.66 -13.53
N VAL A 51 2.33 -0.05 -14.70
CA VAL A 51 1.18 0.41 -15.51
C VAL A 51 0.33 -0.79 -15.98
N VAL A 52 0.97 -1.84 -16.50
CA VAL A 52 0.24 -3.05 -16.96
C VAL A 52 -0.51 -3.71 -15.82
N THR A 53 0.11 -3.86 -14.64
CA THR A 53 -0.57 -4.46 -13.49
C THR A 53 -1.76 -3.65 -13.00
N MET A 54 -1.79 -2.35 -13.22
CA MET A 54 -2.92 -1.50 -12.88
C MET A 54 -4.16 -1.80 -13.75
N TYR A 55 -3.94 -2.11 -15.05
CA TYR A 55 -5.03 -2.41 -15.99
C TYR A 55 -5.38 -3.88 -16.04
N PHE A 56 -4.52 -4.77 -15.55
CA PHE A 56 -4.72 -6.22 -15.61
C PHE A 56 -5.31 -6.73 -14.30
N ASN A 57 -6.58 -7.13 -14.34
CA ASN A 57 -7.23 -7.77 -13.20
C ASN A 57 -7.61 -9.20 -13.59
N ALA A 58 -6.97 -10.16 -12.97
CA ALA A 58 -7.23 -11.59 -13.21
C ALA A 58 -8.56 -12.08 -12.62
N GLY A 59 -9.20 -11.26 -11.77
CA GLY A 59 -10.44 -11.61 -11.09
C GLY A 59 -10.24 -12.25 -9.72
N ILE A 60 -11.35 -12.54 -9.05
CA ILE A 60 -11.36 -12.99 -7.65
C ILE A 60 -10.80 -14.41 -7.49
N ILE A 61 -11.08 -15.31 -8.42
CA ILE A 61 -10.68 -16.72 -8.33
C ILE A 61 -9.16 -16.90 -8.39
N PRO A 62 -8.44 -16.39 -9.40
CA PRO A 62 -6.98 -16.44 -9.42
C PRO A 62 -6.33 -15.72 -8.22
N TRP A 63 -6.91 -14.61 -7.78
CA TRP A 63 -6.45 -13.91 -6.59
C TRP A 63 -6.55 -14.78 -5.34
N TYR A 64 -7.70 -15.44 -5.11
CA TYR A 64 -7.90 -16.35 -3.98
C TYR A 64 -6.92 -17.52 -4.01
N LEU A 65 -6.75 -18.16 -5.18
CA LEU A 65 -5.82 -19.28 -5.35
C LEU A 65 -4.38 -18.87 -5.03
N ASN A 66 -3.96 -17.69 -5.47
CA ASN A 66 -2.63 -17.15 -5.16
C ASN A 66 -2.44 -16.92 -3.65
N MET A 67 -3.45 -16.35 -2.97
CA MET A 67 -3.42 -16.18 -1.52
C MET A 67 -3.38 -17.52 -0.78
N ALA A 68 -4.10 -18.52 -1.28
CA ALA A 68 -4.09 -19.87 -0.72
C ALA A 68 -2.71 -20.54 -0.88
N MET A 69 -2.09 -20.41 -2.06
CA MET A 69 -0.74 -20.95 -2.33
C MET A 69 0.32 -20.29 -1.45
N LEU A 70 0.17 -19.01 -1.12
CA LEU A 70 1.06 -18.29 -0.23
C LEU A 70 0.81 -18.59 1.27
N GLY A 71 -0.17 -19.44 1.58
CA GLY A 71 -0.52 -19.77 2.97
C GLY A 71 -1.16 -18.63 3.75
N LEU A 72 -1.73 -17.65 3.06
CA LEU A 72 -2.34 -16.47 3.67
C LEU A 72 -3.81 -16.66 4.05
N THR A 73 -4.44 -17.77 3.68
CA THR A 73 -5.80 -18.10 4.11
C THR A 73 -5.88 -18.26 5.62
N ASN A 74 -6.92 -17.69 6.24
CA ASN A 74 -7.11 -17.66 7.71
C ASN A 74 -5.91 -17.06 8.49
N ASN A 75 -5.18 -16.14 7.87
CA ASN A 75 -4.06 -15.44 8.47
C ASN A 75 -4.29 -13.92 8.41
N TYR A 76 -3.96 -13.23 9.50
CA TYR A 76 -4.06 -11.76 9.59
C TYR A 76 -3.20 -11.06 8.52
N MET A 77 -2.08 -11.65 8.11
CA MET A 77 -1.20 -11.16 7.05
C MET A 77 -1.89 -11.06 5.68
N ALA A 78 -2.96 -11.81 5.44
CA ALA A 78 -3.76 -11.69 4.22
C ALA A 78 -4.34 -10.29 4.00
N TYR A 79 -4.54 -9.53 5.06
CA TYR A 79 -5.02 -8.16 4.99
C TYR A 79 -3.92 -7.14 4.69
N ILE A 80 -2.69 -7.45 5.05
CA ILE A 80 -1.57 -6.50 5.01
C ILE A 80 -0.78 -6.66 3.72
N VAL A 81 -0.37 -7.89 3.40
CA VAL A 81 0.55 -8.18 2.29
C VAL A 81 0.02 -7.68 0.93
N PRO A 82 -1.23 -7.95 0.52
CA PRO A 82 -1.74 -7.46 -0.76
C PRO A 82 -1.88 -5.93 -0.82
N ALA A 83 -2.07 -5.29 0.33
CA ALA A 83 -2.26 -3.85 0.41
C ALA A 83 -0.96 -3.04 0.34
N ILE A 84 0.21 -3.68 0.55
CA ILE A 84 1.51 -2.98 0.58
C ILE A 84 1.83 -2.32 -0.76
N VAL A 85 1.60 -3.02 -1.87
CA VAL A 85 1.91 -2.54 -3.21
C VAL A 85 0.64 -2.13 -3.92
N ALA A 86 0.45 -0.83 -4.07
CA ALA A 86 -0.66 -0.24 -4.79
C ALA A 86 -0.11 0.52 -6.02
N PRO A 87 -0.13 -0.08 -7.23
CA PRO A 87 0.49 0.51 -8.43
C PRO A 87 -0.03 1.92 -8.73
N TYR A 88 -1.31 2.17 -8.55
CA TYR A 88 -1.91 3.50 -8.72
C TYR A 88 -1.28 4.55 -7.81
N ASN A 89 -1.12 4.23 -6.52
CA ASN A 89 -0.51 5.14 -5.55
C ASN A 89 0.98 5.40 -5.85
N ILE A 90 1.69 4.37 -6.31
CA ILE A 90 3.10 4.50 -6.72
C ILE A 90 3.22 5.47 -7.91
N ILE A 91 2.34 5.37 -8.89
CA ILE A 91 2.33 6.26 -10.06
C ILE A 91 2.00 7.71 -9.66
N LEU A 92 1.04 7.90 -8.75
CA LEU A 92 0.73 9.23 -8.21
C LEU A 92 1.93 9.87 -7.53
N VAL A 93 2.60 9.12 -6.63
CA VAL A 93 3.80 9.59 -5.93
C VAL A 93 4.93 9.89 -6.92
N LYS A 94 5.19 8.98 -7.86
CA LYS A 94 6.18 9.18 -8.93
C LYS A 94 5.93 10.49 -9.69
N THR A 95 4.71 10.69 -10.17
CA THR A 95 4.35 11.89 -10.94
C THR A 95 4.52 13.16 -10.12
N TYR A 96 4.17 13.10 -8.84
CA TYR A 96 4.37 14.24 -7.94
C TYR A 96 5.85 14.55 -7.71
N ILE A 97 6.68 13.52 -7.48
CA ILE A 97 8.13 13.69 -7.29
C ILE A 97 8.77 14.29 -8.56
N GLU A 98 8.34 13.88 -9.74
CA GLU A 98 8.81 14.44 -11.02
C GLU A 98 8.44 15.93 -11.21
N SER A 99 7.47 16.43 -10.47
CA SER A 99 7.10 17.86 -10.46
C SER A 99 7.98 18.72 -9.53
N ILE A 100 8.78 18.08 -8.67
CA ILE A 100 9.72 18.80 -7.80
C ILE A 100 10.90 19.27 -8.65
N PRO A 101 11.35 20.54 -8.50
CA PRO A 101 12.49 21.06 -9.25
C PRO A 101 13.74 20.21 -9.07
N ALA A 102 14.40 19.84 -10.18
CA ALA A 102 15.59 18.97 -10.17
C ALA A 102 16.78 19.61 -9.43
N GLU A 103 16.84 20.95 -9.44
CA GLU A 103 17.89 21.71 -8.78
C GLU A 103 18.02 21.41 -7.27
N MET A 104 16.92 21.00 -6.63
CA MET A 104 16.91 20.61 -5.23
C MET A 104 17.70 19.32 -4.98
N GLU A 105 17.61 18.36 -5.88
CA GLU A 105 18.40 17.12 -5.81
C GLU A 105 19.85 17.37 -6.26
N GLU A 106 20.04 18.12 -7.34
CA GLU A 106 21.35 18.42 -7.89
C GLU A 106 22.23 19.15 -6.91
N SER A 107 21.70 20.16 -6.21
CA SER A 107 22.44 20.87 -5.15
C SER A 107 22.86 19.92 -4.04
N ALA A 108 22.00 19.01 -3.60
CA ALA A 108 22.33 18.04 -2.58
C ALA A 108 23.39 17.03 -3.03
N PHE A 109 23.39 16.63 -4.30
CA PHE A 109 24.46 15.79 -4.87
C PHE A 109 25.82 16.51 -4.88
N ILE A 110 25.84 17.81 -5.21
CA ILE A 110 27.07 18.62 -5.16
C ILE A 110 27.60 18.69 -3.72
N ASP A 111 26.71 18.77 -2.72
CA ASP A 111 27.07 18.70 -1.31
C ASP A 111 27.46 17.30 -0.82
N GLY A 112 27.54 16.31 -1.71
CA GLY A 112 27.97 14.95 -1.41
C GLY A 112 26.89 14.06 -0.77
N ALA A 113 25.61 14.45 -0.83
CA ALA A 113 24.53 13.63 -0.30
C ALA A 113 24.23 12.41 -1.23
N GLY A 114 24.10 11.23 -0.63
CA GLY A 114 23.65 10.04 -1.38
C GLY A 114 22.11 10.00 -1.52
N TYR A 115 21.61 9.16 -2.42
CA TYR A 115 20.17 8.99 -2.72
C TYR A 115 19.28 8.79 -1.49
N ALA A 116 19.72 7.99 -0.52
CA ALA A 116 18.96 7.74 0.70
C ALA A 116 18.81 9.00 1.56
N VAL A 117 19.85 9.83 1.62
CA VAL A 117 19.83 11.09 2.37
C VAL A 117 18.93 12.11 1.67
N ILE A 118 19.03 12.23 0.35
CA ILE A 118 18.19 13.10 -0.48
C ILE A 118 16.73 12.68 -0.34
N PHE A 119 16.42 11.39 -0.47
CA PHE A 119 15.06 10.89 -0.28
C PHE A 119 14.51 11.28 1.08
N ARG A 120 15.22 10.98 2.16
CA ARG A 120 14.73 11.19 3.52
C ARG A 120 14.62 12.67 3.91
N LYS A 121 15.60 13.51 3.51
CA LYS A 121 15.70 14.89 3.96
C LYS A 121 15.04 15.90 3.03
N ILE A 122 14.91 15.60 1.74
CA ILE A 122 14.40 16.52 0.72
C ILE A 122 13.11 16.00 0.14
N ILE A 123 13.13 14.84 -0.52
CA ILE A 123 11.98 14.35 -1.28
C ILE A 123 10.81 13.97 -0.37
N TRP A 124 11.07 13.23 0.69
CA TRP A 124 10.01 12.80 1.62
C TRP A 124 9.25 13.97 2.26
N PRO A 125 9.91 14.99 2.81
CA PRO A 125 9.23 16.16 3.35
C PRO A 125 8.46 16.97 2.29
N LEU A 126 9.02 17.13 1.09
CA LEU A 126 8.37 17.85 -0.01
C LEU A 126 7.18 17.07 -0.57
N SER A 127 7.18 15.75 -0.47
CA SER A 127 6.10 14.87 -0.93
C SER A 127 4.95 14.73 0.07
N LYS A 128 4.99 15.39 1.22
CA LYS A 128 3.91 15.30 2.24
C LYS A 128 2.50 15.47 1.69
N PRO A 129 2.19 16.40 0.75
CA PRO A 129 0.83 16.55 0.22
C PRO A 129 0.33 15.29 -0.47
N ILE A 130 1.14 14.69 -1.34
CA ILE A 130 0.75 13.46 -2.04
C ILE A 130 0.72 12.25 -1.10
N LEU A 131 1.65 12.19 -0.15
CA LEU A 131 1.67 11.12 0.86
C LEU A 131 0.42 11.18 1.74
N ALA A 132 -0.05 12.37 2.11
CA ALA A 132 -1.31 12.56 2.83
C ALA A 132 -2.50 12.07 1.99
N THR A 133 -2.55 12.39 0.70
CA THR A 133 -3.61 11.97 -0.20
C THR A 133 -3.68 10.44 -0.32
N ILE A 134 -2.57 9.77 -0.57
CA ILE A 134 -2.56 8.30 -0.67
C ILE A 134 -2.81 7.63 0.69
N THR A 135 -2.47 8.30 1.80
CA THR A 135 -2.80 7.81 3.15
C THR A 135 -4.31 7.77 3.34
N ILE A 136 -5.03 8.81 2.94
CA ILE A 136 -6.49 8.85 3.03
C ILE A 136 -7.10 7.76 2.14
N PHE A 137 -6.65 7.63 0.88
CA PHE A 137 -7.14 6.58 -0.03
C PHE A 137 -6.90 5.18 0.53
N GLY A 138 -5.70 4.92 1.05
CA GLY A 138 -5.36 3.64 1.65
C GLY A 138 -6.13 3.35 2.93
N ALA A 139 -6.30 4.35 3.80
CA ALA A 139 -7.06 4.19 5.04
C ALA A 139 -8.53 3.86 4.76
N VAL A 140 -9.17 4.60 3.86
CA VAL A 140 -10.57 4.36 3.46
C VAL A 140 -10.72 3.02 2.75
N GLY A 141 -9.81 2.70 1.82
CA GLY A 141 -9.82 1.42 1.10
C GLY A 141 -9.66 0.22 2.04
N ASN A 142 -8.69 0.27 2.93
CA ASN A 142 -8.45 -0.80 3.92
C ASN A 142 -9.58 -0.91 4.95
N TRP A 143 -10.20 0.21 5.32
CA TRP A 143 -11.35 0.20 6.22
C TRP A 143 -12.55 -0.48 5.58
N ASN A 144 -12.86 -0.15 4.32
CA ASN A 144 -14.02 -0.66 3.58
C ASN A 144 -13.83 -2.04 2.96
N SER A 145 -12.63 -2.63 3.02
CA SER A 145 -12.33 -3.92 2.43
C SER A 145 -13.00 -5.05 3.23
N PHE A 146 -14.09 -5.59 2.71
CA PHE A 146 -14.77 -6.77 3.27
C PHE A 146 -14.53 -8.04 2.44
N THR A 147 -14.20 -7.90 1.15
CA THR A 147 -14.00 -9.01 0.23
C THR A 147 -12.91 -9.95 0.71
N ASP A 148 -11.81 -9.40 1.23
CA ASP A 148 -10.70 -10.19 1.77
C ASP A 148 -11.16 -11.03 2.97
N SER A 149 -11.99 -10.44 3.84
CA SER A 149 -12.56 -11.12 5.00
C SER A 149 -13.52 -12.23 4.58
N LEU A 150 -14.39 -11.95 3.61
CA LEU A 150 -15.35 -12.91 3.09
C LEU A 150 -14.68 -14.12 2.44
N MET A 151 -13.61 -13.89 1.68
CA MET A 151 -12.94 -14.94 0.90
C MET A 151 -11.88 -15.72 1.69
N LEU A 152 -11.10 -15.02 2.51
CA LEU A 152 -9.90 -15.60 3.14
C LEU A 152 -10.11 -16.03 4.59
N MET A 153 -11.13 -15.52 5.29
CA MET A 153 -11.35 -15.73 6.73
C MET A 153 -12.57 -16.60 7.06
N GLN A 154 -12.96 -17.49 6.16
CA GLN A 154 -14.17 -18.32 6.31
C GLN A 154 -14.13 -19.24 7.54
N SER A 155 -12.95 -19.76 7.88
CA SER A 155 -12.79 -20.70 9.00
C SER A 155 -12.45 -20.03 10.34
N LYS A 156 -12.21 -18.73 10.37
CA LYS A 156 -11.84 -17.99 11.59
C LYS A 156 -12.70 -16.72 11.77
N PRO A 157 -13.92 -16.85 12.32
CA PRO A 157 -14.81 -15.70 12.53
C PRO A 157 -14.19 -14.55 13.34
N GLN A 158 -13.24 -14.89 14.21
CA GLN A 158 -12.52 -13.92 15.02
C GLN A 158 -11.65 -12.93 14.23
N LEU A 159 -11.31 -13.23 12.98
CA LEU A 159 -10.50 -12.39 12.10
C LEU A 159 -11.34 -11.58 11.09
N GLN A 160 -12.66 -11.70 11.12
CA GLN A 160 -13.56 -10.99 10.23
C GLN A 160 -13.56 -9.48 10.53
N THR A 161 -13.84 -8.69 9.49
CA THR A 161 -13.90 -7.23 9.59
C THR A 161 -15.29 -6.74 9.98
N LEU A 162 -15.38 -5.49 10.46
CA LEU A 162 -16.66 -4.84 10.78
C LEU A 162 -17.60 -4.77 9.56
N GLN A 163 -17.07 -4.48 8.37
CA GLN A 163 -17.84 -4.47 7.13
C GLN A 163 -18.44 -5.83 6.82
N HIS A 164 -17.69 -6.90 7.03
CA HIS A 164 -18.20 -8.27 6.86
C HIS A 164 -19.36 -8.54 7.82
N LEU A 165 -19.20 -8.19 9.09
CA LEU A 165 -20.26 -8.38 10.10
C LEU A 165 -21.50 -7.52 9.82
N SER A 166 -21.32 -6.28 9.36
CA SER A 166 -22.44 -5.37 9.05
C SER A 166 -23.26 -5.78 7.83
N LEU A 167 -22.71 -6.59 6.91
CA LEU A 167 -23.41 -7.09 5.73
C LEU A 167 -24.16 -8.39 5.98
N ILE A 168 -23.83 -9.11 7.06
CA ILE A 168 -24.49 -10.38 7.44
C ILE A 168 -25.68 -10.13 8.35
N HIS A 169 -25.74 -9.01 9.07
CA HIS A 169 -26.84 -8.59 9.92
C HIS A 169 -27.65 -7.48 9.28
#